data_3eb7aca5878822a6a82d827401cca9bf
#
_entry.id   3eb7aca5878822a6a82d827401cca9bf
#
_cell.length_a   1.000
_cell.length_b   1.000
_cell.length_c   1.000
_cell.angle_alpha   90.00
_cell.angle_beta   90.00
_cell.angle_gamma   90.00
#
_symmetry.space_group_name_H-M   'P 1'
#
loop_
_entity.id
_entity.type
_entity.pdbx_description
1 polymer ?
#
loop_
_entity_poly.entity_id
_entity_poly.type
_entity_poly.pdbx_seq_one_letter_code
_entity_poly.pdbx_strand_id
1 'polypeptide(L)'
;MAAPLRVGLAGLGSMGRNHLRVIAAHPECRLAAIADPDPAALADAVAKTGAEGFADPGAMVAEAAIEAVVVAAPTTAHLALALAAIGRGLPVLVEKPLAATPDEAFEIVAAARAARVPIQVGHVERYNPAVLELGRLLRAGMLTTIYSIASRRAGPFPARIRDVGVTIDLATHDVDMLSWIAGERPTRVYAELAQRIHASHEDLLFGLLHFPSGATGMLDVNWLTPVKRRQLVVVGEEGMFELDYLTQRLTFTKSDLAHPQLIAGFAPTFAGDLAEIPVVTVEPLKAQLDAFVRAVRDGERPYVDGEDGLWAVVMATSLLQSAALVRPIDLGDLPTRLRSA
;
A
#
# COMPACT_ATOMS: atom_id res chain seq x y z
N MET A 1 28.58 -15.32 -9.41
CA MET A 1 27.27 -14.69 -9.16
C MET A 1 26.23 -15.81 -9.04
N ALA A 2 25.29 -15.71 -8.10
CA ALA A 2 24.18 -16.66 -7.99
C ALA A 2 23.32 -16.64 -9.28
N ALA A 3 22.66 -17.75 -9.61
CA ALA A 3 21.72 -17.77 -10.75
C ALA A 3 20.56 -16.78 -10.51
N PRO A 4 20.01 -16.14 -11.55
CA PRO A 4 18.84 -15.26 -11.41
C PRO A 4 17.63 -16.01 -10.81
N LEU A 5 16.90 -15.35 -9.90
CA LEU A 5 15.68 -15.86 -9.29
C LEU A 5 14.61 -16.05 -10.37
N ARG A 6 14.08 -17.26 -10.48
CA ARG A 6 13.01 -17.58 -11.44
C ARG A 6 11.66 -17.17 -10.88
N VAL A 7 11.11 -16.09 -11.44
CA VAL A 7 9.85 -15.49 -10.98
C VAL A 7 8.71 -15.85 -11.93
N GLY A 8 7.57 -16.27 -11.37
CA GLY A 8 6.30 -16.36 -12.05
C GLY A 8 5.48 -15.07 -11.88
N LEU A 9 4.76 -14.66 -12.90
CA LEU A 9 3.86 -13.48 -12.85
C LEU A 9 2.44 -13.90 -13.20
N ALA A 10 1.53 -13.76 -12.25
CA ALA A 10 0.11 -14.03 -12.40
C ALA A 10 -0.67 -12.72 -12.63
N GLY A 11 -1.23 -12.54 -13.83
CA GLY A 11 -1.98 -11.36 -14.25
C GLY A 11 -1.16 -10.36 -15.07
N LEU A 12 -1.75 -9.91 -16.20
CA LEU A 12 -1.20 -8.93 -17.12
C LEU A 12 -2.07 -7.66 -17.25
N GLY A 13 -2.88 -7.40 -16.23
CA GLY A 13 -3.60 -6.14 -16.10
C GLY A 13 -2.67 -4.92 -15.99
N SER A 14 -3.17 -3.78 -15.58
CA SER A 14 -2.37 -2.55 -15.48
C SER A 14 -1.13 -2.72 -14.59
N MET A 15 -1.29 -3.30 -13.38
CA MET A 15 -0.16 -3.55 -12.48
C MET A 15 0.71 -4.71 -12.96
N GLY A 16 0.12 -5.79 -13.49
CA GLY A 16 0.89 -6.91 -14.03
C GLY A 16 1.87 -6.49 -15.13
N ARG A 17 1.50 -5.61 -16.03
CA ARG A 17 2.42 -5.05 -17.05
C ARG A 17 3.55 -4.21 -16.43
N ASN A 18 3.30 -3.49 -15.35
CA ASN A 18 4.36 -2.80 -14.61
C ASN A 18 5.31 -3.78 -13.94
N HIS A 19 4.78 -4.82 -13.29
CA HIS A 19 5.61 -5.89 -12.72
C HIS A 19 6.42 -6.62 -13.79
N LEU A 20 5.81 -6.97 -14.92
CA LEU A 20 6.52 -7.58 -16.06
C LEU A 20 7.74 -6.74 -16.45
N ARG A 21 7.56 -5.44 -16.61
CA ARG A 21 8.63 -4.51 -16.99
C ARG A 21 9.77 -4.48 -15.97
N VAL A 22 9.45 -4.36 -14.67
CA VAL A 22 10.48 -4.26 -13.64
C VAL A 22 11.18 -5.60 -13.40
N ILE A 23 10.46 -6.74 -13.46
CA ILE A 23 11.08 -8.08 -13.34
C ILE A 23 12.01 -8.35 -14.51
N ALA A 24 11.58 -8.06 -15.75
CA ALA A 24 12.40 -8.27 -16.94
C ALA A 24 13.67 -7.40 -16.97
N ALA A 25 13.64 -6.24 -16.33
CA ALA A 25 14.78 -5.33 -16.22
C ALA A 25 15.69 -5.61 -15.02
N HIS A 26 15.27 -6.48 -14.08
CA HIS A 26 16.00 -6.71 -12.85
C HIS A 26 17.16 -7.70 -13.04
N PRO A 27 18.43 -7.33 -12.71
CA PRO A 27 19.61 -8.15 -13.01
C PRO A 27 19.62 -9.50 -12.28
N GLU A 28 18.96 -9.59 -11.12
CA GLU A 28 18.92 -10.81 -10.29
C GLU A 28 17.62 -11.61 -10.48
N CYS A 29 16.74 -11.22 -11.40
CA CYS A 29 15.51 -11.94 -11.71
C CYS A 29 15.50 -12.47 -13.14
N ARG A 30 14.82 -13.58 -13.33
CA ARG A 30 14.40 -14.09 -14.62
C ARG A 30 12.91 -14.32 -14.59
N LEU A 31 12.16 -13.69 -15.49
CA LEU A 31 10.75 -14.01 -15.68
C LEU A 31 10.66 -15.39 -16.34
N ALA A 32 10.32 -16.41 -15.56
CA ALA A 32 10.32 -17.80 -16.01
C ALA A 32 8.95 -18.23 -16.55
N ALA A 33 7.88 -17.75 -15.95
CA ALA A 33 6.51 -18.05 -16.36
C ALA A 33 5.60 -16.83 -16.23
N ILE A 34 4.58 -16.75 -17.07
CA ILE A 34 3.56 -15.69 -17.08
C ILE A 34 2.19 -16.36 -17.26
N ALA A 35 1.19 -15.86 -16.53
CA ALA A 35 -0.17 -16.34 -16.71
C ALA A 35 -1.17 -15.17 -16.83
N ASP A 36 -2.05 -15.29 -17.82
CA ASP A 36 -3.21 -14.40 -17.98
C ASP A 36 -4.29 -15.12 -18.81
N PRO A 37 -5.59 -15.00 -18.46
CA PRO A 37 -6.66 -15.58 -19.27
C PRO A 37 -6.88 -14.85 -20.61
N ASP A 38 -6.38 -13.62 -20.78
CA ASP A 38 -6.41 -12.90 -22.07
C ASP A 38 -5.32 -13.45 -23.01
N PRO A 39 -5.68 -14.19 -24.08
CA PRO A 39 -4.71 -14.83 -24.96
C PRO A 39 -3.86 -13.79 -25.73
N ALA A 40 -4.39 -12.61 -26.01
CA ALA A 40 -3.66 -11.56 -26.73
C ALA A 40 -2.60 -10.92 -25.82
N ALA A 41 -2.95 -10.61 -24.56
CA ALA A 41 -2.01 -10.08 -23.57
C ALA A 41 -0.92 -11.11 -23.25
N LEU A 42 -1.29 -12.37 -23.11
CA LEU A 42 -0.34 -13.45 -22.85
C LEU A 42 0.65 -13.65 -24.01
N ALA A 43 0.16 -13.73 -25.24
CA ALA A 43 1.01 -13.91 -26.42
C ALA A 43 2.01 -12.76 -26.62
N ASP A 44 1.58 -11.50 -26.40
CA ASP A 44 2.46 -10.33 -26.45
C ASP A 44 3.55 -10.37 -25.38
N ALA A 45 3.18 -10.74 -24.15
CA ALA A 45 4.12 -10.85 -23.03
C ALA A 45 5.15 -11.98 -23.25
N VAL A 46 4.71 -13.14 -23.70
CA VAL A 46 5.58 -14.30 -24.03
C VAL A 46 6.55 -13.93 -25.16
N ALA A 47 6.07 -13.29 -26.22
CA ALA A 47 6.92 -12.87 -27.33
C ALA A 47 8.03 -11.89 -26.91
N LYS A 48 7.73 -11.00 -25.95
CA LYS A 48 8.69 -10.00 -25.44
C LYS A 48 9.71 -10.56 -24.48
N THR A 49 9.36 -11.60 -23.70
CA THR A 49 10.17 -12.06 -22.58
C THR A 49 10.78 -13.45 -22.75
N GLY A 50 10.20 -14.26 -23.64
CA GLY A 50 10.57 -15.67 -23.77
C GLY A 50 10.17 -16.55 -22.58
N ALA A 51 9.32 -16.05 -21.69
CA ALA A 51 8.80 -16.79 -20.54
C ALA A 51 7.76 -17.83 -20.98
N GLU A 52 7.60 -18.88 -20.20
CA GLU A 52 6.54 -19.88 -20.42
C GLU A 52 5.16 -19.28 -20.17
N GLY A 53 4.22 -19.46 -21.10
CA GLY A 53 2.88 -18.89 -21.03
C GLY A 53 1.82 -19.88 -20.57
N PHE A 54 0.96 -19.44 -19.64
CA PHE A 54 -0.17 -20.18 -19.08
C PHE A 54 -1.46 -19.37 -19.24
N ALA A 55 -2.53 -19.99 -19.71
CA ALA A 55 -3.84 -19.35 -19.75
C ALA A 55 -4.49 -19.28 -18.35
N ASP A 56 -4.14 -20.19 -17.46
CA ASP A 56 -4.62 -20.27 -16.08
C ASP A 56 -3.50 -19.95 -15.09
N PRO A 57 -3.64 -18.86 -14.28
CA PRO A 57 -2.69 -18.55 -13.21
C PRO A 57 -2.51 -19.64 -12.17
N GLY A 58 -3.57 -20.40 -11.85
CA GLY A 58 -3.50 -21.55 -10.94
C GLY A 58 -2.60 -22.66 -11.48
N ALA A 59 -2.75 -23.00 -12.75
CA ALA A 59 -1.89 -23.97 -13.43
C ALA A 59 -0.42 -23.50 -13.45
N MET A 60 -0.16 -22.23 -13.75
CA MET A 60 1.20 -21.68 -13.67
C MET A 60 1.79 -21.87 -12.27
N VAL A 61 1.05 -21.47 -11.23
CA VAL A 61 1.53 -21.62 -9.86
C VAL A 61 1.77 -23.11 -9.53
N ALA A 62 0.95 -24.03 -10.02
CA ALA A 62 1.08 -25.47 -9.73
C ALA A 62 2.25 -26.14 -10.48
N GLU A 63 2.50 -25.79 -11.74
CA GLU A 63 3.31 -26.58 -12.68
C GLU A 63 4.63 -25.94 -13.07
N ALA A 64 4.69 -24.56 -13.11
CA ALA A 64 5.86 -23.88 -13.63
C ALA A 64 7.12 -24.08 -12.76
N ALA A 65 8.28 -24.04 -13.43
CA ALA A 65 9.59 -24.14 -12.78
C ALA A 65 10.03 -22.77 -12.23
N ILE A 66 9.31 -22.26 -11.22
CA ILE A 66 9.52 -20.97 -10.56
C ILE A 66 9.99 -21.13 -9.12
N GLU A 67 10.63 -20.09 -8.57
CA GLU A 67 11.16 -20.04 -7.20
C GLU A 67 10.45 -19.00 -6.34
N ALA A 68 9.73 -18.07 -6.98
CA ALA A 68 8.88 -17.08 -6.34
C ALA A 68 7.76 -16.68 -7.31
N VAL A 69 6.66 -16.09 -6.79
CA VAL A 69 5.55 -15.64 -7.62
C VAL A 69 5.11 -14.22 -7.26
N VAL A 70 4.77 -13.44 -8.28
CA VAL A 70 4.11 -12.14 -8.14
C VAL A 70 2.66 -12.31 -8.59
N VAL A 71 1.72 -12.00 -7.71
CA VAL A 71 0.28 -12.07 -7.96
C VAL A 71 -0.23 -10.65 -8.18
N ALA A 72 -0.52 -10.32 -9.44
CA ALA A 72 -1.08 -9.05 -9.90
C ALA A 72 -2.41 -9.26 -10.68
N ALA A 73 -3.11 -10.33 -10.33
CA ALA A 73 -4.43 -10.71 -10.79
C ALA A 73 -5.53 -9.84 -10.13
N PRO A 74 -6.81 -9.97 -10.51
CA PRO A 74 -7.91 -9.36 -9.77
C PRO A 74 -7.94 -9.83 -8.30
N THR A 75 -8.36 -8.95 -7.39
CA THR A 75 -8.36 -9.21 -5.93
C THR A 75 -9.09 -10.49 -5.55
N THR A 76 -10.16 -10.85 -6.26
CA THR A 76 -10.92 -12.09 -6.05
C THR A 76 -10.12 -13.36 -6.29
N ALA A 77 -8.99 -13.28 -6.99
CA ALA A 77 -8.11 -14.43 -7.23
C ALA A 77 -6.93 -14.50 -6.23
N HIS A 78 -6.72 -13.45 -5.43
CA HIS A 78 -5.54 -13.36 -4.55
C HIS A 78 -5.49 -14.50 -3.54
N LEU A 79 -6.60 -14.81 -2.86
CA LEU A 79 -6.66 -15.91 -1.88
C LEU A 79 -6.20 -17.24 -2.50
N ALA A 80 -6.83 -17.64 -3.58
CA ALA A 80 -6.55 -18.96 -4.21
C ALA A 80 -5.10 -19.05 -4.70
N LEU A 81 -4.60 -18.01 -5.35
CA LEU A 81 -3.24 -17.98 -5.90
C LEU A 81 -2.17 -17.89 -4.79
N ALA A 82 -2.42 -17.11 -3.74
CA ALA A 82 -1.52 -17.02 -2.60
C ALA A 82 -1.43 -18.36 -1.85
N LEU A 83 -2.57 -18.99 -1.56
CA LEU A 83 -2.60 -20.29 -0.89
C LEU A 83 -1.93 -21.38 -1.73
N ALA A 84 -2.13 -21.40 -3.05
CA ALA A 84 -1.46 -22.32 -3.94
C ALA A 84 0.07 -22.14 -3.93
N ALA A 85 0.55 -20.88 -3.96
CA ALA A 85 1.97 -20.57 -3.86
C ALA A 85 2.57 -20.99 -2.52
N ILE A 86 1.89 -20.65 -1.41
CA ILE A 86 2.29 -21.01 -0.05
C ILE A 86 2.34 -22.53 0.11
N GLY A 87 1.34 -23.26 -0.41
CA GLY A 87 1.30 -24.72 -0.39
C GLY A 87 2.46 -25.39 -1.11
N ARG A 88 3.08 -24.72 -2.09
CA ARG A 88 4.31 -25.14 -2.76
C ARG A 88 5.59 -24.65 -2.08
N GLY A 89 5.48 -23.90 -0.99
CA GLY A 89 6.63 -23.26 -0.34
C GLY A 89 7.24 -22.11 -1.15
N LEU A 90 6.49 -21.52 -2.09
CA LEU A 90 6.96 -20.41 -2.92
C LEU A 90 6.75 -19.08 -2.21
N PRO A 91 7.80 -18.27 -1.99
CA PRO A 91 7.64 -16.87 -1.60
C PRO A 91 6.71 -16.12 -2.56
N VAL A 92 5.82 -15.29 -2.00
CA VAL A 92 4.82 -14.60 -2.81
C VAL A 92 4.76 -13.10 -2.54
N LEU A 93 4.75 -12.30 -3.61
CA LEU A 93 4.37 -10.90 -3.59
C LEU A 93 2.94 -10.81 -4.12
N VAL A 94 2.02 -10.36 -3.27
CA VAL A 94 0.60 -10.16 -3.63
C VAL A 94 0.31 -8.68 -3.75
N GLU A 95 -0.29 -8.24 -4.87
CA GLU A 95 -0.74 -6.87 -5.02
C GLU A 95 -1.81 -6.49 -3.99
N LYS A 96 -1.90 -5.19 -3.70
CA LYS A 96 -2.94 -4.67 -2.82
C LYS A 96 -4.33 -4.62 -3.52
N PRO A 97 -5.43 -4.75 -2.76
CA PRO A 97 -5.45 -5.21 -1.36
C PRO A 97 -5.08 -6.69 -1.26
N LEU A 98 -4.52 -7.12 -0.12
CA LEU A 98 -4.06 -8.51 0.07
C LEU A 98 -5.14 -9.53 -0.28
N ALA A 99 -6.40 -9.25 0.06
CA ALA A 99 -7.56 -10.06 -0.25
C ALA A 99 -8.83 -9.20 -0.31
N ALA A 100 -9.95 -9.78 -0.71
CA ALA A 100 -11.23 -9.09 -0.81
C ALA A 100 -11.88 -8.84 0.56
N THR A 101 -11.62 -9.69 1.54
CA THR A 101 -12.18 -9.62 2.90
C THR A 101 -11.11 -9.78 3.98
N PRO A 102 -11.35 -9.29 5.21
CA PRO A 102 -10.47 -9.52 6.34
C PRO A 102 -10.24 -11.01 6.64
N ASP A 103 -11.25 -11.85 6.52
CA ASP A 103 -11.14 -13.29 6.77
C ASP A 103 -10.23 -13.97 5.75
N GLU A 104 -10.37 -13.65 4.47
CA GLU A 104 -9.47 -14.14 3.41
C GLU A 104 -8.01 -13.66 3.63
N ALA A 105 -7.82 -12.39 3.99
CA ALA A 105 -6.49 -11.86 4.29
C ALA A 105 -5.86 -12.58 5.49
N PHE A 106 -6.65 -12.85 6.55
CA PHE A 106 -6.21 -13.63 7.69
C PHE A 106 -5.82 -15.06 7.31
N GLU A 107 -6.60 -15.72 6.44
CA GLU A 107 -6.30 -17.07 5.96
C GLU A 107 -4.96 -17.12 5.24
N ILE A 108 -4.68 -16.16 4.36
CA ILE A 108 -3.39 -16.05 3.68
C ILE A 108 -2.24 -15.89 4.68
N VAL A 109 -2.37 -14.96 5.63
CA VAL A 109 -1.33 -14.68 6.64
C VAL A 109 -1.09 -15.90 7.53
N ALA A 110 -2.16 -16.55 7.99
CA ALA A 110 -2.07 -17.74 8.82
C ALA A 110 -1.38 -18.90 8.08
N ALA A 111 -1.73 -19.12 6.81
CA ALA A 111 -1.11 -20.15 5.98
C ALA A 111 0.38 -19.87 5.75
N ALA A 112 0.74 -18.61 5.41
CA ALA A 112 2.13 -18.21 5.19
C ALA A 112 2.98 -18.39 6.46
N ARG A 113 2.44 -18.01 7.62
CA ARG A 113 3.10 -18.19 8.92
C ARG A 113 3.30 -19.69 9.24
N ALA A 114 2.27 -20.51 9.05
CA ALA A 114 2.34 -21.96 9.31
C ALA A 114 3.36 -22.65 8.40
N ALA A 115 3.42 -22.28 7.13
CA ALA A 115 4.36 -22.80 6.16
C ALA A 115 5.76 -22.18 6.24
N ARG A 116 5.93 -21.09 6.99
CA ARG A 116 7.16 -20.26 7.02
C ARG A 116 7.57 -19.74 5.65
N VAL A 117 6.60 -19.38 4.84
CA VAL A 117 6.80 -18.83 3.51
C VAL A 117 6.75 -17.30 3.58
N PRO A 118 7.76 -16.59 3.05
CA PRO A 118 7.73 -15.13 2.98
C PRO A 118 6.55 -14.64 2.11
N ILE A 119 5.76 -13.71 2.67
CA ILE A 119 4.72 -13.00 1.94
C ILE A 119 4.98 -11.49 2.01
N GLN A 120 5.04 -10.84 0.85
CA GLN A 120 5.13 -9.39 0.71
C GLN A 120 3.86 -8.86 0.07
N VAL A 121 3.38 -7.72 0.55
CA VAL A 121 2.18 -7.06 0.00
C VAL A 121 2.55 -5.83 -0.81
N GLY A 122 1.83 -5.60 -1.90
CA GLY A 122 2.09 -4.55 -2.89
C GLY A 122 1.75 -3.13 -2.45
N HIS A 123 1.99 -2.75 -1.18
CA HIS A 123 1.87 -1.37 -0.72
C HIS A 123 3.06 -0.54 -1.19
N VAL A 124 3.12 -0.27 -2.49
CA VAL A 124 4.24 0.34 -3.20
C VAL A 124 4.64 1.70 -2.66
N GLU A 125 3.73 2.45 -2.04
CA GLU A 125 4.02 3.76 -1.45
C GLU A 125 5.01 3.69 -0.28
N ARG A 126 5.09 2.56 0.43
CA ARG A 126 6.12 2.31 1.47
C ARG A 126 7.56 2.32 0.91
N TYR A 127 7.71 2.13 -0.41
CA TYR A 127 8.98 2.14 -1.12
C TYR A 127 9.26 3.47 -1.84
N ASN A 128 8.38 4.46 -1.70
CA ASN A 128 8.61 5.80 -2.22
C ASN A 128 9.78 6.45 -1.47
N PRO A 129 10.81 6.95 -2.17
CA PRO A 129 12.00 7.51 -1.53
C PRO A 129 11.70 8.63 -0.52
N ALA A 130 10.72 9.50 -0.81
CA ALA A 130 10.32 10.55 0.12
C ALA A 130 9.67 9.97 1.38
N VAL A 131 8.94 8.86 1.27
CA VAL A 131 8.37 8.12 2.41
C VAL A 131 9.48 7.47 3.24
N LEU A 132 10.43 6.81 2.60
CA LEU A 132 11.56 6.19 3.29
C LEU A 132 12.38 7.23 4.06
N GLU A 133 12.62 8.39 3.46
CA GLU A 133 13.32 9.49 4.11
C GLU A 133 12.52 10.09 5.27
N LEU A 134 11.21 10.33 5.09
CA LEU A 134 10.31 10.73 6.17
C LEU A 134 10.41 9.74 7.35
N GLY A 135 10.29 8.44 7.09
CA GLY A 135 10.40 7.43 8.14
C GLY A 135 11.78 7.42 8.83
N ARG A 136 12.86 7.66 8.10
CA ARG A 136 14.20 7.81 8.68
C ARG A 136 14.27 9.02 9.64
N LEU A 137 13.70 10.15 9.24
CA LEU A 137 13.69 11.38 10.04
C LEU A 137 12.79 11.26 11.28
N LEU A 138 11.62 10.61 11.15
CA LEU A 138 10.76 10.31 12.32
C LEU A 138 11.47 9.41 13.33
N ARG A 139 12.12 8.34 12.87
CA ARG A 139 12.94 7.47 13.75
C ARG A 139 14.14 8.19 14.37
N ALA A 140 14.66 9.22 13.72
CA ALA A 140 15.70 10.08 14.26
C ALA A 140 15.19 11.12 15.28
N GLY A 141 13.88 11.14 15.56
CA GLY A 141 13.26 12.03 16.54
C GLY A 141 13.02 13.45 16.05
N MET A 142 12.89 13.66 14.72
CA MET A 142 12.57 15.01 14.21
C MET A 142 11.14 15.46 14.57
N LEU A 143 10.25 14.54 14.89
CA LEU A 143 9.01 14.78 15.61
C LEU A 143 8.97 13.82 16.80
N THR A 144 8.92 14.35 18.02
CA THR A 144 8.84 13.54 19.25
C THR A 144 7.40 13.12 19.55
N THR A 145 6.46 14.04 19.27
CA THR A 145 5.03 13.80 19.41
C THR A 145 4.32 14.11 18.10
N ILE A 146 3.65 13.13 17.51
CA ILE A 146 2.80 13.35 16.34
C ILE A 146 1.40 13.72 16.82
N TYR A 147 0.88 14.84 16.35
CA TYR A 147 -0.47 15.34 16.66
C TYR A 147 -1.48 14.85 15.61
N SER A 148 -1.12 14.99 14.34
CA SER A 148 -1.99 14.55 13.24
C SER A 148 -1.23 14.09 12.02
N ILE A 149 -1.87 13.19 11.25
CA ILE A 149 -1.39 12.68 9.98
C ILE A 149 -2.54 12.80 8.99
N ALA A 150 -2.42 13.66 7.98
CA ALA A 150 -3.44 13.88 6.97
C ALA A 150 -2.99 13.36 5.61
N SER A 151 -3.77 12.47 5.01
CA SER A 151 -3.55 12.00 3.64
C SER A 151 -4.63 12.53 2.72
N ARG A 152 -4.20 13.01 1.56
CA ARG A 152 -5.07 13.38 0.46
C ARG A 152 -4.72 12.59 -0.80
N ARG A 153 -5.66 11.73 -1.23
CA ARG A 153 -5.54 10.91 -2.42
C ARG A 153 -6.73 11.13 -3.34
N ALA A 154 -6.64 12.14 -4.19
CA ALA A 154 -7.73 12.60 -5.03
C ALA A 154 -7.33 12.62 -6.51
N GLY A 155 -8.31 12.50 -7.40
CA GLY A 155 -8.07 12.57 -8.85
C GLY A 155 -9.34 12.39 -9.68
N PRO A 156 -9.22 12.45 -11.01
CA PRO A 156 -10.35 12.21 -11.90
C PRO A 156 -10.80 10.75 -11.86
N PHE A 157 -12.07 10.54 -12.16
CA PHE A 157 -12.72 9.23 -12.18
C PHE A 157 -12.01 8.25 -13.14
N PRO A 158 -11.55 7.09 -12.66
CA PRO A 158 -10.87 6.10 -13.48
C PRO A 158 -11.88 5.14 -14.13
N ALA A 159 -12.36 5.41 -15.33
CA ALA A 159 -13.39 4.64 -16.05
C ALA A 159 -13.09 3.12 -16.16
N ARG A 160 -11.84 2.70 -15.93
CA ARG A 160 -11.41 1.28 -15.94
C ARG A 160 -11.80 0.51 -14.68
N ILE A 161 -12.02 1.18 -13.55
CA ILE A 161 -12.38 0.55 -12.26
C ILE A 161 -13.90 0.52 -12.17
N ARG A 162 -14.46 -0.69 -12.00
CA ARG A 162 -15.90 -0.92 -12.00
C ARG A 162 -16.38 -1.85 -10.89
N ASP A 163 -15.47 -2.53 -10.25
CA ASP A 163 -15.71 -3.65 -9.32
C ASP A 163 -15.53 -3.28 -7.85
N VAL A 164 -14.90 -2.15 -7.55
CA VAL A 164 -14.67 -1.66 -6.20
C VAL A 164 -14.86 -0.15 -6.10
N GLY A 165 -15.10 0.35 -4.89
CA GLY A 165 -15.14 1.78 -4.59
C GLY A 165 -13.76 2.36 -4.26
N VAL A 166 -13.76 3.68 -4.06
CA VAL A 166 -12.54 4.45 -3.78
C VAL A 166 -11.87 4.01 -2.47
N THR A 167 -12.64 3.50 -1.52
CA THR A 167 -12.13 3.03 -0.22
C THR A 167 -11.20 1.83 -0.41
N ILE A 168 -11.63 0.84 -1.18
CA ILE A 168 -10.83 -0.37 -1.41
C ILE A 168 -9.69 -0.11 -2.40
N ASP A 169 -9.95 0.67 -3.48
CA ASP A 169 -8.90 0.92 -4.47
C ASP A 169 -7.82 1.88 -3.97
N LEU A 170 -8.19 2.99 -3.33
CA LEU A 170 -7.25 4.04 -2.97
C LEU A 170 -6.94 4.10 -1.47
N ALA A 171 -7.97 4.09 -0.60
CA ALA A 171 -7.74 4.32 0.82
C ALA A 171 -6.93 3.22 1.51
N THR A 172 -6.86 2.01 0.95
CA THR A 172 -5.97 0.94 1.42
C THR A 172 -4.50 1.37 1.46
N HIS A 173 -4.05 2.21 0.50
CA HIS A 173 -2.70 2.79 0.56
C HIS A 173 -2.54 3.77 1.72
N ASP A 174 -3.57 4.58 1.97
CA ASP A 174 -3.47 5.66 2.93
C ASP A 174 -3.62 5.16 4.38
N VAL A 175 -4.50 4.18 4.63
CA VAL A 175 -4.61 3.57 5.97
C VAL A 175 -3.33 2.82 6.37
N ASP A 176 -2.68 2.17 5.40
CA ASP A 176 -1.37 1.56 5.58
C ASP A 176 -0.32 2.61 5.95
N MET A 177 -0.25 3.69 5.18
CA MET A 177 0.70 4.79 5.39
C MET A 177 0.50 5.50 6.73
N LEU A 178 -0.76 5.81 7.10
CA LEU A 178 -1.05 6.48 8.36
C LEU A 178 -0.61 5.62 9.56
N SER A 179 -0.90 4.31 9.53
CA SER A 179 -0.50 3.39 10.59
C SER A 179 1.03 3.24 10.68
N TRP A 180 1.69 3.16 9.52
CA TRP A 180 3.15 3.05 9.47
C TRP A 180 3.87 4.30 10.00
N ILE A 181 3.36 5.50 9.68
CA ILE A 181 3.91 6.77 10.17
C ILE A 181 3.67 6.95 11.65
N ALA A 182 2.46 6.61 12.13
CA ALA A 182 2.15 6.63 13.55
C ALA A 182 2.99 5.62 14.36
N GLY A 183 3.53 4.59 13.69
CA GLY A 183 4.24 3.49 14.36
C GLY A 183 3.33 2.58 15.20
N GLU A 184 2.02 2.70 15.04
CA GLU A 184 1.00 2.01 15.82
C GLU A 184 -0.29 1.80 15.01
N ARG A 185 -1.13 0.88 15.46
CA ARG A 185 -2.44 0.61 14.87
C ARG A 185 -3.49 1.52 15.51
N PRO A 186 -4.44 2.10 14.73
CA PRO A 186 -5.51 2.89 15.32
C PRO A 186 -6.46 2.01 16.13
N THR A 187 -7.08 2.61 17.14
CA THR A 187 -8.07 1.94 18.00
C THR A 187 -9.49 2.14 17.53
N ARG A 188 -9.75 3.22 16.77
CA ARG A 188 -11.09 3.58 16.32
C ARG A 188 -11.05 4.29 14.98
N VAL A 189 -12.05 4.03 14.13
CA VAL A 189 -12.22 4.69 12.84
C VAL A 189 -13.64 5.25 12.69
N TYR A 190 -13.76 6.35 11.92
CA TYR A 190 -15.04 6.91 11.47
C TYR A 190 -14.92 7.31 10.00
N ALA A 191 -15.98 7.15 9.23
CA ALA A 191 -15.99 7.58 7.83
C ALA A 191 -17.36 8.11 7.38
N GLU A 192 -17.29 9.06 6.44
CA GLU A 192 -18.38 9.50 5.59
C GLU A 192 -18.07 9.13 4.15
N LEU A 193 -19.03 8.54 3.47
CA LEU A 193 -18.92 8.12 2.08
C LEU A 193 -19.96 8.81 1.22
N ALA A 194 -19.64 9.03 -0.04
CA ALA A 194 -20.62 9.46 -1.04
C ALA A 194 -20.38 8.74 -2.37
N GLN A 195 -21.48 8.54 -3.09
CA GLN A 195 -21.50 8.06 -4.46
C GLN A 195 -22.06 9.17 -5.36
N ARG A 196 -21.28 9.62 -6.34
CA ARG A 196 -21.64 10.76 -7.21
C ARG A 196 -21.61 10.41 -8.70
N ILE A 197 -20.59 9.69 -9.13
CA ILE A 197 -20.30 9.38 -10.54
C ILE A 197 -20.30 7.86 -10.77
N HIS A 198 -19.72 7.08 -9.85
CA HIS A 198 -19.65 5.63 -9.99
C HIS A 198 -21.05 4.99 -9.95
N ALA A 199 -21.29 3.96 -10.80
CA ALA A 199 -22.62 3.37 -10.94
C ALA A 199 -23.11 2.61 -9.68
N SER A 200 -22.19 2.01 -8.91
CA SER A 200 -22.54 1.07 -7.82
C SER A 200 -21.70 1.21 -6.54
N HIS A 201 -20.59 1.96 -6.57
CA HIS A 201 -19.70 2.09 -5.43
C HIS A 201 -19.46 3.56 -5.05
N GLU A 202 -18.96 3.79 -3.86
CA GLU A 202 -18.55 5.10 -3.39
C GLU A 202 -17.33 5.63 -4.20
N ASP A 203 -17.35 6.92 -4.47
CA ASP A 203 -16.29 7.65 -5.17
C ASP A 203 -15.73 8.82 -4.35
N LEU A 204 -16.19 8.96 -3.10
CA LEU A 204 -15.70 9.90 -2.10
C LEU A 204 -15.66 9.24 -0.73
N LEU A 205 -14.54 9.41 -0.02
CA LEU A 205 -14.34 9.02 1.37
C LEU A 205 -13.67 10.15 2.13
N PHE A 206 -14.28 10.56 3.25
CA PHE A 206 -13.63 11.26 4.33
C PHE A 206 -13.54 10.33 5.54
N GLY A 207 -12.33 10.14 6.08
CA GLY A 207 -12.10 9.22 7.18
C GLY A 207 -11.32 9.85 8.32
N LEU A 208 -11.59 9.39 9.54
CA LEU A 208 -10.84 9.71 10.75
C LEU A 208 -10.36 8.43 11.42
N LEU A 209 -9.11 8.43 11.87
CA LEU A 209 -8.47 7.36 12.61
C LEU A 209 -7.98 7.90 13.94
N HIS A 210 -8.24 7.20 15.03
CA HIS A 210 -7.74 7.57 16.34
C HIS A 210 -6.69 6.58 16.80
N PHE A 211 -5.51 7.07 17.15
CA PHE A 211 -4.37 6.26 17.59
C PHE A 211 -4.21 6.24 19.10
N PRO A 212 -3.61 5.17 19.68
CA PRO A 212 -3.36 5.06 21.13
C PRO A 212 -2.55 6.23 21.71
N SER A 213 -1.59 6.76 20.95
CA SER A 213 -0.79 7.93 21.32
C SER A 213 -1.59 9.23 21.48
N GLY A 214 -2.85 9.25 21.01
CA GLY A 214 -3.69 10.44 20.89
C GLY A 214 -3.58 11.14 19.53
N ALA A 215 -2.68 10.69 18.66
CA ALA A 215 -2.62 11.20 17.29
C ALA A 215 -3.92 10.93 16.53
N THR A 216 -4.25 11.83 15.59
CA THR A 216 -5.44 11.68 14.73
C THR A 216 -5.01 11.56 13.28
N GLY A 217 -5.47 10.49 12.61
CA GLY A 217 -5.35 10.32 11.17
C GLY A 217 -6.55 10.90 10.42
N MET A 218 -6.31 11.54 9.26
CA MET A 218 -7.35 12.06 8.38
C MET A 218 -7.16 11.55 6.95
N LEU A 219 -8.27 11.16 6.32
CA LEU A 219 -8.33 10.70 4.94
C LEU A 219 -9.25 11.59 4.11
N ASP A 220 -8.73 12.14 2.99
CA ASP A 220 -9.51 12.73 1.89
C ASP A 220 -9.21 11.93 0.63
N VAL A 221 -10.08 10.99 0.31
CA VAL A 221 -9.87 10.07 -0.81
C VAL A 221 -11.05 10.15 -1.77
N ASN A 222 -10.78 10.48 -3.04
CA ASN A 222 -11.88 10.64 -4.01
C ASN A 222 -11.45 10.50 -5.48
N TRP A 223 -12.43 10.17 -6.32
CA TRP A 223 -12.34 10.21 -7.77
C TRP A 223 -13.09 11.39 -8.42
N LEU A 224 -13.35 12.44 -7.64
CA LEU A 224 -14.17 13.60 -8.06
C LEU A 224 -13.33 14.85 -8.37
N THR A 225 -12.07 14.83 -7.96
CA THR A 225 -11.16 15.98 -8.13
C THR A 225 -10.56 15.98 -9.55
N PRO A 226 -10.65 17.09 -10.32
CA PRO A 226 -10.20 17.10 -11.72
C PRO A 226 -8.66 17.00 -11.86
N VAL A 227 -7.92 17.26 -10.80
CA VAL A 227 -6.45 17.20 -10.75
C VAL A 227 -6.00 16.10 -9.80
N LYS A 228 -5.05 15.27 -10.25
CA LYS A 228 -4.47 14.22 -9.41
C LYS A 228 -3.67 14.83 -8.26
N ARG A 229 -4.00 14.44 -7.02
CA ARG A 229 -3.31 14.82 -5.79
C ARG A 229 -2.92 13.57 -5.02
N ARG A 230 -1.70 13.54 -4.52
CA ARG A 230 -1.16 12.45 -3.70
C ARG A 230 -0.26 13.09 -2.65
N GLN A 231 -0.83 13.47 -1.52
CA GLN A 231 -0.16 14.31 -0.51
C GLN A 231 -0.33 13.70 0.87
N LEU A 232 0.67 13.93 1.70
CA LEU A 232 0.68 13.55 3.10
C LEU A 232 1.24 14.71 3.92
N VAL A 233 0.59 15.01 5.03
CA VAL A 233 1.03 16.03 6.00
C VAL A 233 1.13 15.37 7.36
N VAL A 234 2.26 15.52 8.04
CA VAL A 234 2.48 15.04 9.41
C VAL A 234 2.80 16.22 10.28
N VAL A 235 1.95 16.51 11.25
CA VAL A 235 2.12 17.63 12.21
C VAL A 235 2.50 17.05 13.56
N GLY A 236 3.53 17.61 14.17
CA GLY A 236 3.99 17.25 15.52
C GLY A 236 4.52 18.45 16.28
N GLU A 237 5.12 18.18 17.42
CA GLU A 237 5.57 19.19 18.37
C GLU A 237 6.63 20.12 17.77
N GLU A 238 7.59 19.57 17.04
CA GLU A 238 8.72 20.33 16.51
C GLU A 238 8.44 20.97 15.14
N GLY A 239 7.32 20.61 14.49
CA GLY A 239 6.98 21.15 13.18
C GLY A 239 6.07 20.28 12.35
N MET A 240 6.16 20.46 11.05
CA MET A 240 5.30 19.80 10.07
C MET A 240 6.12 19.29 8.90
N PHE A 241 5.92 18.02 8.53
CA PHE A 241 6.35 17.48 7.24
C PHE A 241 5.22 17.57 6.23
N GLU A 242 5.57 17.95 4.99
CA GLU A 242 4.70 17.80 3.83
C GLU A 242 5.40 16.93 2.79
N LEU A 243 4.69 15.93 2.27
CA LEU A 243 5.17 14.98 1.30
C LEU A 243 4.22 14.94 0.09
N ASP A 244 4.78 15.08 -1.11
CA ASP A 244 4.08 14.81 -2.36
C ASP A 244 4.62 13.52 -2.99
N TYR A 245 3.77 12.49 -3.07
CA TYR A 245 4.17 11.18 -3.59
C TYR A 245 4.49 11.18 -5.08
N LEU A 246 3.85 12.09 -5.86
CA LEU A 246 4.01 12.12 -7.31
C LEU A 246 5.36 12.72 -7.71
N THR A 247 5.78 13.75 -7.01
CA THR A 247 7.05 14.45 -7.25
C THR A 247 8.18 13.92 -6.38
N GLN A 248 7.86 13.05 -5.40
CA GLN A 248 8.78 12.54 -4.38
C GLN A 248 9.46 13.68 -3.59
N ARG A 249 8.71 14.76 -3.38
CA ARG A 249 9.18 15.92 -2.66
C ARG A 249 8.81 15.80 -1.19
N LEU A 250 9.76 16.11 -0.31
CA LEU A 250 9.59 16.16 1.15
C LEU A 250 10.07 17.52 1.64
N THR A 251 9.25 18.18 2.45
CA THR A 251 9.61 19.44 3.12
C THR A 251 9.37 19.34 4.61
N PHE A 252 10.11 20.11 5.38
CA PHE A 252 9.90 20.28 6.81
C PHE A 252 9.77 21.77 7.13
N THR A 253 8.71 22.14 7.83
CA THR A 253 8.50 23.47 8.38
C THR A 253 8.62 23.38 9.89
N LYS A 254 9.64 24.05 10.47
CA LYS A 254 9.87 24.05 11.91
C LYS A 254 8.78 24.83 12.63
N SER A 255 8.26 24.29 13.74
CA SER A 255 7.35 25.01 14.62
C SER A 255 8.13 25.96 15.54
N ASP A 256 7.68 27.20 15.68
CA ASP A 256 8.14 28.13 16.71
C ASP A 256 6.96 28.48 17.64
N LEU A 257 6.44 27.49 18.33
CA LEU A 257 5.35 27.68 19.31
C LEU A 257 5.81 28.46 20.55
N ALA A 258 7.12 28.59 20.79
CA ALA A 258 7.66 29.27 21.96
C ALA A 258 7.56 30.81 21.89
N HIS A 259 7.36 31.40 20.71
CA HIS A 259 7.30 32.84 20.50
C HIS A 259 6.12 33.28 19.62
N PRO A 260 4.86 33.16 20.07
CA PRO A 260 3.73 33.69 19.35
C PRO A 260 3.84 35.23 19.42
N GLN A 261 4.41 35.87 18.40
CA GLN A 261 4.35 37.33 18.26
C GLN A 261 2.92 37.71 17.84
N LEU A 262 2.09 37.97 18.82
CA LEU A 262 0.79 38.62 18.61
C LEU A 262 1.05 40.08 18.19
N ILE A 263 1.09 40.33 16.89
CA ILE A 263 0.97 41.69 16.36
C ILE A 263 -0.51 42.03 16.38
N ALA A 264 -0.86 43.15 17.07
CA ALA A 264 -2.23 43.58 17.23
C ALA A 264 -2.97 43.70 15.89
N GLY A 265 -4.02 42.89 15.71
CA GLY A 265 -4.99 42.98 14.62
C GLY A 265 -4.87 41.99 13.47
N PHE A 266 -3.76 41.29 13.27
CA PHE A 266 -3.61 40.20 12.32
C PHE A 266 -2.71 39.13 12.93
N ALA A 267 -3.17 37.88 12.94
CA ALA A 267 -2.28 36.76 13.24
C ALA A 267 -1.16 36.74 12.20
N PRO A 268 0.13 36.85 12.60
CA PRO A 268 1.19 36.66 11.63
C PRO A 268 1.08 35.27 11.05
N THR A 269 1.14 35.17 9.74
CA THR A 269 1.37 33.91 9.06
C THR A 269 2.81 33.55 9.40
N PHE A 270 3.01 32.69 10.43
CA PHE A 270 4.33 32.14 10.73
C PHE A 270 4.68 31.18 9.59
N ALA A 271 5.47 31.63 8.64
CA ALA A 271 6.32 30.77 7.89
C ALA A 271 7.49 30.43 8.82
N GLY A 272 7.39 29.30 9.54
CA GLY A 272 8.59 28.68 10.11
C GLY A 272 9.60 28.46 8.98
N ASP A 273 10.88 28.33 9.31
CA ASP A 273 11.91 28.03 8.30
C ASP A 273 11.53 26.76 7.53
N LEU A 274 11.15 26.94 6.27
CA LEU A 274 10.83 25.85 5.37
C LEU A 274 12.14 25.27 4.81
N ALA A 275 12.41 24.04 5.11
CA ALA A 275 13.53 23.28 4.55
C ALA A 275 13.02 22.23 3.56
N GLU A 276 13.55 22.21 2.35
CA GLU A 276 13.39 21.08 1.43
C GLU A 276 14.39 19.99 1.78
N ILE A 277 13.87 18.77 1.99
CA ILE A 277 14.69 17.60 2.35
C ILE A 277 15.17 16.93 1.06
N PRO A 278 16.48 16.77 0.87
CA PRO A 278 16.99 16.08 -0.32
C PRO A 278 16.53 14.62 -0.38
N VAL A 279 15.93 14.22 -1.49
CA VAL A 279 15.47 12.85 -1.74
C VAL A 279 16.09 12.36 -3.05
N VAL A 280 16.75 11.21 -2.99
CA VAL A 280 17.23 10.54 -4.21
C VAL A 280 16.07 9.78 -4.84
N THR A 281 15.61 10.25 -6.00
CA THR A 281 14.45 9.66 -6.69
C THR A 281 14.78 8.27 -7.22
N VAL A 282 13.92 7.30 -6.89
CA VAL A 282 13.96 5.91 -7.38
C VAL A 282 12.55 5.49 -7.72
N GLU A 283 12.38 4.60 -8.68
CA GLU A 283 11.08 4.02 -8.99
C GLU A 283 10.61 3.13 -7.83
N PRO A 284 9.49 3.43 -7.15
CA PRO A 284 9.04 2.67 -5.99
C PRO A 284 8.79 1.19 -6.28
N LEU A 285 8.24 0.86 -7.46
CA LEU A 285 7.96 -0.53 -7.85
C LEU A 285 9.25 -1.35 -8.02
N LYS A 286 10.33 -0.72 -8.49
CA LYS A 286 11.64 -1.36 -8.57
C LYS A 286 12.17 -1.62 -7.15
N ALA A 287 12.12 -0.63 -6.26
CA ALA A 287 12.55 -0.78 -4.87
C ALA A 287 11.74 -1.85 -4.12
N GLN A 288 10.43 -1.97 -4.43
CA GLN A 288 9.57 -3.05 -3.91
C GLN A 288 10.06 -4.43 -4.38
N LEU A 289 10.41 -4.57 -5.66
CA LEU A 289 10.95 -5.82 -6.20
C LEU A 289 12.32 -6.14 -5.61
N ASP A 290 13.21 -5.14 -5.48
CA ASP A 290 14.53 -5.30 -4.85
C ASP A 290 14.38 -5.84 -3.41
N ALA A 291 13.40 -5.32 -2.64
CA ALA A 291 13.12 -5.79 -1.29
C ALA A 291 12.57 -7.23 -1.28
N PHE A 292 11.69 -7.57 -2.22
CA PHE A 292 11.17 -8.93 -2.35
C PHE A 292 12.29 -9.93 -2.69
N VAL A 293 13.19 -9.58 -3.60
CA VAL A 293 14.34 -10.42 -3.97
C VAL A 293 15.24 -10.68 -2.75
N ARG A 294 15.54 -9.66 -1.93
CA ARG A 294 16.29 -9.83 -0.67
C ARG A 294 15.54 -10.74 0.32
N ALA A 295 14.24 -10.55 0.48
CA ALA A 295 13.45 -11.42 1.36
C ALA A 295 13.51 -12.88 0.95
N VAL A 296 13.52 -13.16 -0.38
CA VAL A 296 13.61 -14.52 -0.92
C VAL A 296 15.02 -15.10 -0.79
N ARG A 297 16.06 -14.32 -1.10
CA ARG A 297 17.44 -14.82 -1.18
C ARG A 297 18.15 -14.84 0.15
N ASP A 298 17.95 -13.79 0.95
CA ASP A 298 18.72 -13.56 2.16
C ASP A 298 17.93 -13.94 3.43
N GLY A 299 16.65 -14.33 3.26
CA GLY A 299 15.75 -14.67 4.37
C GLY A 299 15.37 -13.45 5.21
N GLU A 300 15.49 -12.23 4.65
CA GLU A 300 15.04 -11.02 5.33
C GLU A 300 13.50 -11.03 5.51
N ARG A 301 13.03 -10.44 6.61
CA ARG A 301 11.59 -10.21 6.76
C ARG A 301 11.13 -9.23 5.66
N PRO A 302 10.05 -9.53 4.92
CA PRO A 302 9.50 -8.59 3.97
C PRO A 302 9.20 -7.24 4.63
N TYR A 303 9.60 -6.15 3.98
CA TYR A 303 9.43 -4.79 4.52
C TYR A 303 7.96 -4.39 4.66
N VAL A 304 7.10 -4.90 3.78
CA VAL A 304 5.64 -4.85 3.88
C VAL A 304 5.15 -6.28 3.89
N ASP A 305 4.87 -6.81 5.04
CA ASP A 305 4.50 -8.22 5.19
C ASP A 305 2.97 -8.46 5.12
N GLY A 306 2.57 -9.71 5.31
CA GLY A 306 1.16 -10.09 5.26
C GLY A 306 0.31 -9.44 6.36
N GLU A 307 0.89 -9.13 7.53
CA GLU A 307 0.17 -8.48 8.63
C GLU A 307 -0.17 -7.03 8.29
N ASP A 308 0.75 -6.31 7.63
CA ASP A 308 0.49 -4.97 7.10
C ASP A 308 -0.69 -5.00 6.11
N GLY A 309 -0.66 -5.97 5.17
CA GLY A 309 -1.73 -6.15 4.20
C GLY A 309 -3.08 -6.52 4.82
N LEU A 310 -3.09 -7.42 5.81
CA LEU A 310 -4.29 -7.77 6.57
C LEU A 310 -4.88 -6.53 7.26
N TRP A 311 -4.04 -5.75 7.96
CA TRP A 311 -4.51 -4.53 8.61
C TRP A 311 -5.08 -3.51 7.63
N ALA A 312 -4.47 -3.32 6.48
CA ALA A 312 -5.00 -2.41 5.47
C ALA A 312 -6.42 -2.82 5.01
N VAL A 313 -6.67 -4.13 4.83
CA VAL A 313 -8.00 -4.67 4.50
C VAL A 313 -8.98 -4.49 5.67
N VAL A 314 -8.57 -4.80 6.90
CA VAL A 314 -9.38 -4.60 8.12
C VAL A 314 -9.80 -3.14 8.25
N MET A 315 -8.88 -2.21 8.09
CA MET A 315 -9.13 -0.78 8.20
C MET A 315 -10.09 -0.28 7.12
N ALA A 316 -9.84 -0.63 5.85
CA ALA A 316 -10.71 -0.24 4.74
C ALA A 316 -12.14 -0.76 4.92
N THR A 317 -12.28 -2.02 5.35
CA THR A 317 -13.59 -2.62 5.65
C THR A 317 -14.27 -1.94 6.83
N SER A 318 -13.51 -1.58 7.89
CA SER A 318 -14.05 -0.88 9.05
C SER A 318 -14.53 0.55 8.72
N LEU A 319 -13.86 1.24 7.79
CA LEU A 319 -14.32 2.54 7.28
C LEU A 319 -15.65 2.40 6.52
N LEU A 320 -15.78 1.39 5.64
CA LEU A 320 -17.05 1.08 4.97
C LEU A 320 -18.17 0.78 5.98
N GLN A 321 -17.88 -0.03 6.98
CA GLN A 321 -18.82 -0.36 8.04
C GLN A 321 -19.22 0.86 8.88
N SER A 322 -18.27 1.72 9.21
CA SER A 322 -18.52 2.97 9.96
C SER A 322 -19.51 3.86 9.22
N ALA A 323 -19.30 4.07 7.93
CA ALA A 323 -20.19 4.87 7.11
C ALA A 323 -21.58 4.25 6.98
N ALA A 324 -21.66 2.93 6.78
CA ALA A 324 -22.95 2.22 6.69
C ALA A 324 -23.76 2.29 8.00
N LEU A 325 -23.09 2.26 9.15
CA LEU A 325 -23.71 2.33 10.48
C LEU A 325 -23.85 3.76 11.01
N VAL A 326 -23.27 4.75 10.31
CA VAL A 326 -23.25 6.17 10.71
C VAL A 326 -22.72 6.33 12.16
N ARG A 327 -21.68 5.60 12.50
CA ARG A 327 -21.02 5.65 13.83
C ARG A 327 -19.56 5.20 13.77
N PRO A 328 -18.75 5.61 14.75
CA PRO A 328 -17.42 5.07 14.89
C PRO A 328 -17.40 3.54 15.09
N ILE A 329 -16.37 2.89 14.56
CA ILE A 329 -16.07 1.48 14.81
C ILE A 329 -14.85 1.40 15.73
N ASP A 330 -15.01 0.74 16.87
CA ASP A 330 -13.91 0.40 17.77
C ASP A 330 -13.21 -0.86 17.24
N LEU A 331 -11.93 -0.75 16.94
CA LEU A 331 -11.15 -1.87 16.40
C LEU A 331 -10.79 -2.89 17.47
N GLY A 332 -10.93 -2.53 18.76
CA GLY A 332 -10.85 -3.45 19.89
C GLY A 332 -12.00 -4.47 19.93
N ASP A 333 -13.13 -4.16 19.33
CA ASP A 333 -14.30 -5.06 19.25
C ASP A 333 -14.21 -6.10 18.11
N LEU A 334 -13.18 -5.98 17.24
CA LEU A 334 -12.97 -6.97 16.19
C LEU A 334 -12.63 -8.35 16.75
N PRO A 335 -12.96 -9.44 16.02
CA PRO A 335 -12.58 -10.79 16.43
C PRO A 335 -11.09 -10.90 16.77
N THR A 336 -10.75 -11.62 17.86
CA THR A 336 -9.37 -11.71 18.36
C THR A 336 -8.38 -12.14 17.28
N ARG A 337 -8.78 -13.06 16.39
CA ARG A 337 -7.95 -13.49 15.24
C ARG A 337 -7.51 -12.34 14.32
N LEU A 338 -8.34 -11.30 14.15
CA LEU A 338 -8.03 -10.12 13.31
C LEU A 338 -7.21 -9.07 14.05
N ARG A 339 -7.13 -9.15 15.40
CA ARG A 339 -6.37 -8.21 16.25
C ARG A 339 -4.97 -8.70 16.56
N SER A 340 -4.78 -10.01 16.59
CA SER A 340 -3.53 -10.69 17.01
C SER A 340 -2.69 -11.22 15.82
N ALA A 341 -3.04 -10.82 14.63
CA ALA A 341 -2.29 -11.14 13.42
C ALA A 341 -1.02 -10.29 13.29
#